data_384964c061b4e7af3bad99d6c981d70d
#
_entry.id   384964c061b4e7af3bad99d6c981d70d
#
_cell.length_a   1.000
_cell.length_b   1.000
_cell.length_c   1.000
_cell.angle_alpha   90.00
_cell.angle_beta   90.00
_cell.angle_gamma   90.00
#
_symmetry.space_group_name_H-M   'P 1'
#
loop_
_entity.id
_entity.type
_entity.pdbx_description
1 polymer ?
#
loop_
_entity_poly.entity_id
_entity_poly.type
_entity_poly.pdbx_seq_one_letter_code
_entity_poly.pdbx_strand_id
1 'polypeptide(L)'
;MSLASVLGSAVLPVVAVAAVGYGLGRIRDVAVEPLSDITLYVLAPALVFYSLVTTPIAGPTVARLFAGVAAFSVGMVVLAELVGRALGEDEPVLGAFVLTSTFSNAGNYGIPLSAFAFGALGRSTAVLYIVAQSVLMYTVGVYVAARGEAGSALGAVTRVFRLPLVYALAVAALVRVGDLAPPTDSAVMETIGLTGDAAIPVMLLMLGIQLANSSGGSTVTRTAPASALKLLVAPVLAVGVALGVGLTGTVGRVFVLECAMPAAVTPLMLTIEFGKRVEGADGLAAADYVSTTILVTTLASLVTLTGLIALLQAGLVL
;
A
#
# COMPACT_ATOMS: atom_id res chain seq x y z
N MET A 1 23.74 8.96 -4.82
CA MET A 1 24.07 7.56 -4.49
C MET A 1 24.09 6.74 -5.77
N SER A 2 24.93 5.70 -5.89
CA SER A 2 24.93 4.84 -7.09
C SER A 2 23.71 3.91 -7.08
N LEU A 3 23.27 3.50 -8.28
CA LEU A 3 22.14 2.53 -8.41
C LEU A 3 22.45 1.24 -7.63
N ALA A 4 23.73 0.82 -7.60
CA ALA A 4 24.17 -0.35 -6.86
C ALA A 4 24.01 -0.17 -5.33
N SER A 5 24.24 1.04 -4.78
CA SER A 5 24.03 1.29 -3.35
C SER A 5 22.55 1.26 -2.97
N VAL A 6 21.66 1.79 -3.84
CA VAL A 6 20.19 1.73 -3.62
C VAL A 6 19.72 0.28 -3.65
N LEU A 7 20.18 -0.49 -4.65
CA LEU A 7 19.87 -1.92 -4.73
C LEU A 7 20.31 -2.66 -3.46
N GLY A 8 21.53 -2.43 -3.00
CA GLY A 8 22.10 -3.14 -1.84
C GLY A 8 21.45 -2.76 -0.51
N SER A 9 21.11 -1.49 -0.29
CA SER A 9 20.65 -1.01 1.00
C SER A 9 19.12 -0.98 1.16
N ALA A 10 18.37 -0.77 0.09
CA ALA A 10 16.93 -0.64 0.17
C ALA A 10 16.17 -1.83 -0.45
N VAL A 11 16.57 -2.28 -1.63
CA VAL A 11 15.80 -3.27 -2.39
C VAL A 11 16.20 -4.71 -2.03
N LEU A 12 17.49 -4.99 -1.92
CA LEU A 12 17.99 -6.34 -1.65
C LEU A 12 17.47 -6.95 -0.34
N PRO A 13 17.41 -6.22 0.81
CA PRO A 13 16.83 -6.77 2.03
C PRO A 13 15.35 -7.16 1.85
N VAL A 14 14.58 -6.32 1.15
CA VAL A 14 13.16 -6.58 0.85
C VAL A 14 13.02 -7.84 0.00
N VAL A 15 13.79 -7.93 -1.10
CA VAL A 15 13.77 -9.08 -2.01
C VAL A 15 14.26 -10.36 -1.31
N ALA A 16 15.29 -10.28 -0.47
CA ALA A 16 15.80 -11.44 0.23
C ALA A 16 14.76 -12.07 1.17
N VAL A 17 14.08 -11.25 1.99
CA VAL A 17 13.05 -11.76 2.91
C VAL A 17 11.82 -12.23 2.15
N ALA A 18 11.40 -11.49 1.10
CA ALA A 18 10.30 -11.91 0.24
C ALA A 18 10.61 -13.23 -0.51
N ALA A 19 11.86 -13.43 -0.94
CA ALA A 19 12.28 -14.68 -1.57
C ALA A 19 12.22 -15.89 -0.61
N VAL A 20 12.55 -15.69 0.67
CA VAL A 20 12.33 -16.72 1.71
C VAL A 20 10.85 -17.03 1.85
N GLY A 21 9.97 -16.01 1.90
CA GLY A 21 8.52 -16.18 1.91
C GLY A 21 8.02 -16.92 0.67
N TYR A 22 8.53 -16.56 -0.51
CA TYR A 22 8.19 -17.25 -1.77
C TYR A 22 8.58 -18.74 -1.73
N GLY A 23 9.82 -19.04 -1.30
CA GLY A 23 10.27 -20.42 -1.13
C GLY A 23 9.39 -21.19 -0.15
N LEU A 24 9.04 -20.57 0.97
CA LEU A 24 8.15 -21.17 1.99
C LEU A 24 6.76 -21.48 1.40
N GLY A 25 6.15 -20.53 0.67
CA GLY A 25 4.85 -20.73 0.01
C GLY A 25 4.87 -21.78 -1.10
N ARG A 26 6.05 -22.04 -1.72
CA ARG A 26 6.19 -23.11 -2.74
C ARG A 26 6.44 -24.48 -2.15
N ILE A 27 7.06 -24.56 -0.97
CA ILE A 27 7.45 -25.84 -0.32
C ILE A 27 6.39 -26.29 0.70
N ARG A 28 5.70 -25.35 1.31
CA ARG A 28 4.69 -25.57 2.34
C ARG A 28 3.39 -24.89 1.92
N ASP A 29 2.28 -25.50 2.27
CA ASP A 29 0.95 -24.87 2.13
C ASP A 29 0.70 -23.94 3.31
N VAL A 30 1.30 -22.73 3.23
CA VAL A 30 1.18 -21.71 4.27
C VAL A 30 0.03 -20.77 3.94
N ALA A 31 -0.99 -20.79 4.77
CA ALA A 31 -2.08 -19.83 4.69
C ALA A 31 -1.60 -18.41 5.09
N VAL A 32 -1.96 -17.42 4.30
CA VAL A 32 -1.58 -16.01 4.54
C VAL A 32 -2.50 -15.37 5.59
N GLU A 33 -3.75 -15.81 5.68
CA GLU A 33 -4.80 -15.23 6.52
C GLU A 33 -4.39 -15.13 8.01
N PRO A 34 -3.88 -16.20 8.68
CA PRO A 34 -3.45 -16.09 10.07
C PRO A 34 -2.31 -15.09 10.28
N LEU A 35 -1.36 -15.01 9.33
CA LEU A 35 -0.27 -14.03 9.39
C LEU A 35 -0.81 -12.61 9.19
N SER A 36 -1.78 -12.45 8.29
CA SER A 36 -2.47 -11.18 8.05
C SER A 36 -3.22 -10.70 9.29
N ASP A 37 -3.93 -11.59 9.98
CA ASP A 37 -4.66 -11.27 11.21
C ASP A 37 -3.69 -10.82 12.32
N ILE A 38 -2.63 -11.56 12.58
CA ILE A 38 -1.61 -11.18 13.57
C ILE A 38 -1.00 -9.82 13.19
N THR A 39 -0.69 -9.63 11.91
CA THR A 39 -0.14 -8.36 11.43
C THR A 39 -1.13 -7.22 11.62
N LEU A 40 -2.39 -7.38 11.24
CA LEU A 40 -3.40 -6.34 11.27
C LEU A 40 -3.81 -5.95 12.70
N TYR A 41 -3.96 -6.94 13.58
CA TYR A 41 -4.51 -6.72 14.93
C TYR A 41 -3.47 -6.51 16.01
N VAL A 42 -2.20 -6.89 15.78
CA VAL A 42 -1.14 -6.83 16.80
C VAL A 42 0.07 -6.04 16.30
N LEU A 43 0.73 -6.52 15.23
CA LEU A 43 2.02 -5.98 14.82
C LEU A 43 1.91 -4.58 14.21
N ALA A 44 0.95 -4.36 13.32
CA ALA A 44 0.79 -3.06 12.66
C ALA A 44 0.27 -1.97 13.61
N PRO A 45 -0.69 -2.18 14.52
CA PRO A 45 -1.02 -1.21 15.56
C PRO A 45 0.17 -0.81 16.43
N ALA A 46 1.01 -1.78 16.85
CA ALA A 46 2.23 -1.50 17.60
C ALA A 46 3.23 -0.69 16.78
N LEU A 47 3.43 -1.05 15.50
CA LEU A 47 4.27 -0.31 14.56
C LEU A 47 3.80 1.14 14.38
N VAL A 48 2.48 1.35 14.18
CA VAL A 48 1.88 2.68 14.03
C VAL A 48 2.11 3.51 15.28
N PHE A 49 1.76 2.98 16.44
CA PHE A 49 1.91 3.68 17.71
C PHE A 49 3.38 4.06 17.96
N TYR A 50 4.28 3.07 17.92
CA TYR A 50 5.70 3.30 18.16
C TYR A 50 6.31 4.30 17.20
N SER A 51 6.07 4.13 15.90
CA SER A 51 6.62 5.00 14.86
C SER A 51 6.16 6.45 15.00
N LEU A 52 4.89 6.68 15.34
CA LEU A 52 4.35 8.03 15.45
C LEU A 52 4.72 8.73 16.78
N VAL A 53 4.88 7.96 17.86
CA VAL A 53 5.32 8.52 19.15
C VAL A 53 6.81 8.87 19.13
N THR A 54 7.65 8.02 18.52
CA THR A 54 9.11 8.20 18.52
C THR A 54 9.65 9.08 17.39
N THR A 55 8.90 9.24 16.28
CA THR A 55 9.33 10.05 15.14
C THR A 55 8.29 11.15 14.87
N PRO A 56 8.46 12.33 15.48
CA PRO A 56 7.49 13.41 15.34
C PRO A 56 7.47 13.99 13.92
N ILE A 57 6.27 13.98 13.31
CA ILE A 57 5.97 14.71 12.08
C ILE A 57 5.05 15.89 12.47
N ALA A 58 5.36 17.08 11.99
CA ALA A 58 4.58 18.27 12.30
C ALA A 58 3.13 18.14 11.81
N GLY A 59 2.16 18.61 12.61
CA GLY A 59 0.73 18.51 12.31
C GLY A 59 0.35 19.04 10.92
N PRO A 60 0.83 20.21 10.47
CA PRO A 60 0.59 20.71 9.12
C PRO A 60 1.09 19.77 8.01
N THR A 61 2.22 19.09 8.23
CA THR A 61 2.76 18.11 7.29
C THR A 61 1.88 16.84 7.23
N VAL A 62 1.37 16.39 8.38
CA VAL A 62 0.40 15.28 8.43
C VAL A 62 -0.86 15.63 7.66
N ALA A 63 -1.41 16.83 7.85
CA ALA A 63 -2.60 17.28 7.13
C ALA A 63 -2.36 17.34 5.61
N ARG A 64 -1.20 17.84 5.17
CA ARG A 64 -0.81 17.85 3.75
C ARG A 64 -0.65 16.42 3.19
N LEU A 65 -0.08 15.50 3.97
CA LEU A 65 0.07 14.10 3.57
C LEU A 65 -1.30 13.46 3.36
N PHE A 66 -2.24 13.63 4.28
CA PHE A 66 -3.61 13.10 4.15
C PHE A 66 -4.34 13.72 2.96
N ALA A 67 -4.24 15.04 2.77
CA ALA A 67 -4.78 15.71 1.60
C ALA A 67 -4.15 15.20 0.29
N GLY A 68 -2.84 14.96 0.29
CA GLY A 68 -2.12 14.39 -0.84
C GLY A 68 -2.59 12.98 -1.18
N VAL A 69 -2.76 12.11 -0.17
CA VAL A 69 -3.27 10.74 -0.37
C VAL A 69 -4.69 10.78 -0.93
N ALA A 70 -5.55 11.67 -0.41
CA ALA A 70 -6.91 11.83 -0.93
C ALA A 70 -6.91 12.34 -2.37
N ALA A 71 -6.16 13.40 -2.68
CA ALA A 71 -6.07 13.97 -4.02
C ALA A 71 -5.49 12.95 -5.03
N PHE A 72 -4.43 12.23 -4.66
CA PHE A 72 -3.84 11.18 -5.48
C PHE A 72 -4.85 10.05 -5.75
N SER A 73 -5.50 9.54 -4.71
CA SER A 73 -6.45 8.42 -4.85
C SER A 73 -7.65 8.81 -5.72
N VAL A 74 -8.23 10.00 -5.49
CA VAL A 74 -9.32 10.50 -6.34
C VAL A 74 -8.85 10.69 -7.78
N GLY A 75 -7.67 11.31 -7.98
CA GLY A 75 -7.08 11.49 -9.31
C GLY A 75 -6.87 10.17 -10.04
N MET A 76 -6.33 9.15 -9.34
CA MET A 76 -6.13 7.81 -9.91
C MET A 76 -7.44 7.08 -10.20
N VAL A 77 -8.46 7.18 -9.33
CA VAL A 77 -9.79 6.61 -9.58
C VAL A 77 -10.39 7.20 -10.85
N VAL A 78 -10.38 8.54 -10.97
CA VAL A 78 -10.91 9.22 -12.15
C VAL A 78 -10.13 8.84 -13.41
N LEU A 79 -8.82 8.86 -13.36
CA LEU A 79 -7.97 8.51 -14.48
C LEU A 79 -8.14 7.06 -14.92
N ALA A 80 -8.14 6.14 -13.96
CA ALA A 80 -8.32 4.71 -14.24
C ALA A 80 -9.72 4.42 -14.80
N GLU A 81 -10.74 5.08 -14.28
CA GLU A 81 -12.11 4.99 -14.82
C GLU A 81 -12.19 5.45 -16.29
N LEU A 82 -11.59 6.61 -16.59
CA LEU A 82 -11.59 7.14 -17.95
C LEU A 82 -10.83 6.22 -18.91
N VAL A 83 -9.64 5.74 -18.49
CA VAL A 83 -8.82 4.84 -19.32
C VAL A 83 -9.50 3.48 -19.49
N GLY A 84 -10.03 2.90 -18.42
CA GLY A 84 -10.71 1.60 -18.49
C GLY A 84 -11.92 1.63 -19.43
N ARG A 85 -12.75 2.68 -19.33
CA ARG A 85 -13.87 2.89 -20.26
C ARG A 85 -13.43 3.12 -21.69
N ALA A 86 -12.35 3.88 -21.91
CA ALA A 86 -11.81 4.11 -23.24
C ALA A 86 -11.24 2.84 -23.88
N LEU A 87 -10.80 1.89 -23.07
CA LEU A 87 -10.35 0.57 -23.52
C LEU A 87 -11.51 -0.43 -23.71
N GLY A 88 -12.75 -0.03 -23.37
CA GLY A 88 -13.92 -0.88 -23.51
C GLY A 88 -14.07 -1.89 -22.37
N GLU A 89 -13.46 -1.63 -21.21
CA GLU A 89 -13.66 -2.49 -20.04
C GLU A 89 -15.06 -2.27 -19.44
N ASP A 90 -15.76 -3.37 -19.19
CA ASP A 90 -17.07 -3.39 -18.56
C ASP A 90 -16.99 -3.92 -17.12
N GLU A 91 -18.04 -3.65 -16.31
CA GLU A 91 -18.12 -4.23 -14.96
C GLU A 91 -18.32 -5.76 -15.05
N PRO A 92 -17.66 -6.55 -14.19
CA PRO A 92 -16.90 -6.14 -12.98
C PRO A 92 -15.41 -5.88 -13.23
N VAL A 93 -14.88 -6.09 -14.43
CA VAL A 93 -13.46 -5.94 -14.75
C VAL A 93 -13.02 -4.49 -14.68
N LEU A 94 -13.90 -3.54 -15.07
CA LEU A 94 -13.63 -2.10 -14.91
C LEU A 94 -13.39 -1.73 -13.44
N GLY A 95 -14.19 -2.24 -12.51
CA GLY A 95 -13.95 -2.06 -11.08
C GLY A 95 -12.60 -2.61 -10.63
N ALA A 96 -12.23 -3.81 -11.08
CA ALA A 96 -10.94 -4.44 -10.82
C ALA A 96 -9.77 -3.61 -11.39
N PHE A 97 -9.92 -3.07 -12.61
CA PHE A 97 -8.97 -2.16 -13.24
C PHE A 97 -8.75 -0.88 -12.40
N VAL A 98 -9.82 -0.24 -11.95
CA VAL A 98 -9.77 0.98 -11.14
C VAL A 98 -9.10 0.71 -9.80
N LEU A 99 -9.48 -0.37 -9.12
CA LEU A 99 -8.93 -0.72 -7.80
C LEU A 99 -7.42 -1.00 -7.86
N THR A 100 -6.97 -1.79 -8.83
CA THR A 100 -5.56 -2.18 -8.97
C THR A 100 -4.68 -1.03 -9.46
N SER A 101 -5.22 -0.13 -10.27
CA SER A 101 -4.51 1.07 -10.72
C SER A 101 -4.36 2.12 -9.61
N THR A 102 -5.32 2.18 -8.68
CA THR A 102 -5.38 3.23 -7.65
C THR A 102 -4.62 2.85 -6.38
N PHE A 103 -4.96 1.70 -5.78
CA PHE A 103 -4.51 1.36 -4.43
C PHE A 103 -3.16 0.65 -4.42
N SER A 104 -2.22 1.26 -3.71
CA SER A 104 -0.83 0.81 -3.58
C SER A 104 -0.66 -0.25 -2.49
N ASN A 105 0.27 -1.18 -2.67
CA ASN A 105 0.73 -2.10 -1.62
C ASN A 105 1.65 -1.35 -0.63
N ALA A 106 1.10 -0.29 -0.04
CA ALA A 106 1.80 0.61 0.87
C ALA A 106 2.12 -0.06 2.23
N GLY A 107 1.33 -1.05 2.66
CA GLY A 107 1.56 -1.79 3.90
C GLY A 107 2.71 -2.79 3.77
N ASN A 108 2.43 -3.92 3.14
CA ASN A 108 3.35 -5.07 3.13
C ASN A 108 4.63 -4.83 2.32
N TYR A 109 4.61 -3.91 1.37
CA TYR A 109 5.77 -3.57 0.56
C TYR A 109 6.28 -2.14 0.84
N GLY A 110 5.38 -1.16 0.92
CA GLY A 110 5.75 0.25 1.06
C GLY A 110 6.44 0.57 2.38
N ILE A 111 5.86 0.18 3.53
CA ILE A 111 6.46 0.43 4.84
C ILE A 111 7.89 -0.13 4.94
N PRO A 112 8.14 -1.42 4.62
CA PRO A 112 9.50 -1.96 4.61
C PRO A 112 10.45 -1.19 3.70
N LEU A 113 10.04 -0.95 2.46
CA LEU A 113 10.91 -0.29 1.47
C LEU A 113 11.22 1.17 1.88
N SER A 114 10.22 1.89 2.38
CA SER A 114 10.39 3.25 2.90
C SER A 114 11.29 3.30 4.14
N ALA A 115 11.19 2.30 5.02
CA ALA A 115 12.07 2.17 6.17
C ALA A 115 13.54 1.94 5.76
N PHE A 116 13.78 1.05 4.79
CA PHE A 116 15.14 0.79 4.28
C PHE A 116 15.69 1.96 3.46
N ALA A 117 14.87 2.64 2.66
CA ALA A 117 15.33 3.72 1.79
C ALA A 117 15.51 5.07 2.52
N PHE A 118 14.68 5.36 3.53
CA PHE A 118 14.59 6.68 4.18
C PHE A 118 14.59 6.63 5.72
N GLY A 119 14.88 5.48 6.32
CA GLY A 119 15.04 5.31 7.77
C GLY A 119 13.74 5.53 8.55
N ALA A 120 13.87 5.97 9.81
CA ALA A 120 12.73 6.13 10.73
C ALA A 120 11.67 7.10 10.22
N LEU A 121 12.08 8.22 9.62
CA LEU A 121 11.13 9.19 9.03
C LEU A 121 10.40 8.59 7.83
N GLY A 122 11.09 7.77 7.01
CA GLY A 122 10.48 7.01 5.93
C GLY A 122 9.40 6.06 6.44
N ARG A 123 9.72 5.26 7.46
CA ARG A 123 8.78 4.36 8.12
C ARG A 123 7.56 5.09 8.66
N SER A 124 7.74 6.16 9.42
CA SER A 124 6.64 6.90 10.02
C SER A 124 5.75 7.59 8.98
N THR A 125 6.34 8.10 7.89
CA THR A 125 5.59 8.68 6.78
C THR A 125 4.77 7.62 6.05
N ALA A 126 5.35 6.44 5.77
CA ALA A 126 4.65 5.31 5.15
C ALA A 126 3.49 4.80 6.02
N VAL A 127 3.69 4.75 7.35
CA VAL A 127 2.64 4.41 8.31
C VAL A 127 1.47 5.39 8.26
N LEU A 128 1.73 6.70 8.20
CA LEU A 128 0.67 7.70 8.03
C LEU A 128 -0.02 7.58 6.67
N TYR A 129 0.75 7.30 5.62
CA TYR A 129 0.21 7.08 4.28
C TYR A 129 -0.78 5.92 4.25
N ILE A 130 -0.40 4.75 4.81
CA ILE A 130 -1.28 3.56 4.77
C ILE A 130 -2.54 3.78 5.61
N VAL A 131 -2.48 4.52 6.72
CA VAL A 131 -3.69 4.88 7.48
C VAL A 131 -4.64 5.71 6.63
N ALA A 132 -4.14 6.76 5.95
CA ALA A 132 -4.96 7.58 5.07
C ALA A 132 -5.51 6.78 3.88
N GLN A 133 -4.67 5.96 3.23
CA GLN A 133 -5.10 5.10 2.12
C GLN A 133 -6.15 4.07 2.55
N SER A 134 -6.03 3.49 3.76
CA SER A 134 -6.97 2.51 4.27
C SER A 134 -8.38 3.09 4.40
N VAL A 135 -8.51 4.33 4.87
CA VAL A 135 -9.81 5.02 4.92
C VAL A 135 -10.45 5.08 3.52
N LEU A 136 -9.67 5.47 2.51
CA LEU A 136 -10.16 5.58 1.14
C LEU A 136 -10.43 4.20 0.52
N MET A 137 -9.60 3.22 0.80
CA MET A 137 -9.77 1.86 0.29
C MET A 137 -11.07 1.22 0.81
N TYR A 138 -11.35 1.37 2.11
CA TYR A 138 -12.55 0.81 2.72
C TYR A 138 -13.82 1.68 2.56
N THR A 139 -13.71 2.85 1.94
CA THR A 139 -14.85 3.69 1.55
C THR A 139 -15.03 3.70 0.03
N VAL A 140 -14.16 4.40 -0.69
CA VAL A 140 -14.19 4.52 -2.15
C VAL A 140 -13.92 3.17 -2.82
N GLY A 141 -12.94 2.40 -2.32
CA GLY A 141 -12.60 1.09 -2.88
C GLY A 141 -13.75 0.08 -2.77
N VAL A 142 -14.43 0.03 -1.62
CA VAL A 142 -15.62 -0.82 -1.44
C VAL A 142 -16.75 -0.38 -2.39
N TYR A 143 -16.99 0.94 -2.53
CA TYR A 143 -17.97 1.46 -3.49
C TYR A 143 -17.64 1.02 -4.93
N VAL A 144 -16.37 1.12 -5.33
CA VAL A 144 -15.92 0.71 -6.67
C VAL A 144 -16.09 -0.81 -6.86
N ALA A 145 -15.73 -1.64 -5.87
CA ALA A 145 -15.90 -3.09 -5.93
C ALA A 145 -17.37 -3.53 -6.02
N ALA A 146 -18.25 -2.80 -5.33
CA ALA A 146 -19.69 -3.12 -5.23
C ALA A 146 -20.54 -2.47 -6.34
N ARG A 147 -19.94 -1.92 -7.40
CA ARG A 147 -20.69 -1.25 -8.45
C ARG A 147 -21.78 -2.14 -9.04
N GLY A 148 -23.00 -1.62 -8.99
CA GLY A 148 -24.20 -2.31 -9.48
C GLY A 148 -24.92 -3.16 -8.44
N GLU A 149 -24.48 -3.19 -7.18
CA GLU A 149 -25.26 -3.69 -6.05
C GLU A 149 -25.69 -2.53 -5.13
N ALA A 150 -26.94 -2.57 -4.64
CA ALA A 150 -27.50 -1.59 -3.71
C ALA A 150 -26.94 -1.80 -2.29
N GLY A 151 -25.61 -1.74 -2.13
CA GLY A 151 -24.94 -1.76 -0.84
C GLY A 151 -24.86 -0.36 -0.23
N SER A 152 -25.24 -0.18 1.02
CA SER A 152 -25.27 1.12 1.66
C SER A 152 -23.86 1.70 1.81
N ALA A 153 -23.63 2.90 1.29
CA ALA A 153 -22.40 3.68 1.52
C ALA A 153 -22.09 3.82 3.04
N LEU A 154 -23.13 3.79 3.88
CA LEU A 154 -23.01 3.82 5.33
C LEU A 154 -22.30 2.58 5.90
N GLY A 155 -22.55 1.41 5.33
CA GLY A 155 -21.86 0.16 5.71
C GLY A 155 -20.36 0.18 5.40
N ALA A 156 -19.95 0.85 4.32
CA ALA A 156 -18.53 1.03 3.98
C ALA A 156 -17.82 1.94 5.00
N VAL A 157 -18.45 3.06 5.39
CA VAL A 157 -17.91 4.00 6.38
C VAL A 157 -17.72 3.34 7.75
N THR A 158 -18.67 2.51 8.20
CA THR A 158 -18.55 1.82 9.50
C THR A 158 -17.38 0.83 9.55
N ARG A 159 -16.92 0.31 8.42
CA ARG A 159 -15.76 -0.60 8.36
C ARG A 159 -14.44 0.08 8.69
N VAL A 160 -14.29 1.37 8.35
CA VAL A 160 -13.10 2.16 8.73
C VAL A 160 -12.90 2.14 10.25
N PHE A 161 -14.00 2.25 11.02
CA PHE A 161 -13.96 2.19 12.48
C PHE A 161 -13.71 0.78 13.05
N ARG A 162 -13.59 -0.24 12.22
CA ARG A 162 -13.16 -1.58 12.64
C ARG A 162 -11.66 -1.81 12.42
N LEU A 163 -10.96 -0.86 11.78
CA LEU A 163 -9.52 -0.98 11.52
C LEU A 163 -8.72 -0.65 12.76
N PRO A 164 -7.91 -1.57 13.32
CA PRO A 164 -7.09 -1.32 14.50
C PRO A 164 -6.08 -0.18 14.28
N LEU A 165 -5.61 0.01 13.06
CA LEU A 165 -4.69 1.09 12.66
C LEU A 165 -5.24 2.49 12.97
N VAL A 166 -6.56 2.71 12.82
CA VAL A 166 -7.21 3.99 13.10
C VAL A 166 -7.16 4.30 14.60
N TYR A 167 -7.38 3.29 15.43
CA TYR A 167 -7.29 3.45 16.89
C TYR A 167 -5.84 3.65 17.34
N ALA A 168 -4.89 2.92 16.77
CA ALA A 168 -3.47 3.12 17.06
C ALA A 168 -3.00 4.54 16.72
N LEU A 169 -3.45 5.10 15.57
CA LEU A 169 -3.21 6.50 15.19
C LEU A 169 -3.83 7.46 16.22
N ALA A 170 -5.10 7.25 16.59
CA ALA A 170 -5.79 8.12 17.54
C ALA A 170 -5.11 8.13 18.91
N VAL A 171 -4.73 6.95 19.42
CA VAL A 171 -4.01 6.82 20.69
C VAL A 171 -2.63 7.48 20.61
N ALA A 172 -1.87 7.25 19.54
CA ALA A 172 -0.58 7.92 19.34
C ALA A 172 -0.71 9.45 19.30
N ALA A 173 -1.75 9.97 18.63
CA ALA A 173 -2.02 11.39 18.57
C ALA A 173 -2.37 11.96 19.97
N LEU A 174 -3.23 11.29 20.73
CA LEU A 174 -3.60 11.69 22.09
C LEU A 174 -2.39 11.69 23.04
N VAL A 175 -1.58 10.64 22.99
CA VAL A 175 -0.35 10.53 23.79
C VAL A 175 0.62 11.67 23.48
N ARG A 176 0.76 12.06 22.22
CA ARG A 176 1.63 13.17 21.82
C ARG A 176 1.08 14.53 22.19
N VAL A 177 -0.21 14.77 21.96
CA VAL A 177 -0.83 16.07 22.30
C VAL A 177 -0.85 16.30 23.81
N GLY A 178 -1.04 15.20 24.58
CA GLY A 178 -1.04 15.23 26.04
C GLY A 178 0.36 15.22 26.68
N ASP A 179 1.43 15.13 25.89
CA ASP A 179 2.81 14.92 26.39
C ASP A 179 2.93 13.72 27.36
N LEU A 180 2.16 12.67 27.05
CA LEU A 180 2.04 11.46 27.87
C LEU A 180 2.91 10.31 27.34
N ALA A 181 3.81 10.59 26.38
CA ALA A 181 4.66 9.56 25.80
C ALA A 181 5.58 8.96 26.88
N PRO A 182 5.50 7.63 27.11
CA PRO A 182 6.45 6.99 28.03
C PRO A 182 7.88 7.18 27.52
N PRO A 183 8.88 7.20 28.42
CA PRO A 183 10.28 7.21 28.00
C PRO A 183 10.58 6.07 27.03
N THR A 184 11.35 6.35 25.98
CA THR A 184 11.65 5.38 24.92
C THR A 184 12.43 4.17 25.42
N ASP A 185 13.13 4.28 26.54
CA ASP A 185 13.87 3.24 27.26
C ASP A 185 13.01 2.52 28.33
N SER A 186 11.73 2.86 28.43
CA SER A 186 10.82 2.12 29.32
C SER A 186 10.49 0.72 28.77
N ALA A 187 10.32 -0.26 29.64
CA ALA A 187 9.98 -1.64 29.25
C ALA A 187 8.71 -1.71 28.39
N VAL A 188 7.76 -0.78 28.58
CA VAL A 188 6.53 -0.69 27.79
C VAL A 188 6.86 -0.29 26.36
N MET A 189 7.63 0.79 26.17
CA MET A 189 8.01 1.28 24.83
C MET A 189 8.94 0.31 24.11
N GLU A 190 9.85 -0.35 24.83
CA GLU A 190 10.70 -1.39 24.28
C GLU A 190 9.85 -2.57 23.77
N THR A 191 8.89 -3.04 24.57
CA THR A 191 7.98 -4.14 24.16
C THR A 191 7.15 -3.75 22.94
N ILE A 192 6.58 -2.53 22.91
CA ILE A 192 5.82 -2.04 21.76
C ILE A 192 6.72 -1.91 20.52
N GLY A 193 7.95 -1.43 20.72
CA GLY A 193 8.94 -1.28 19.65
C GLY A 193 9.31 -2.63 19.04
N LEU A 194 9.66 -3.63 19.85
CA LEU A 194 9.96 -5.00 19.39
C LEU A 194 8.78 -5.63 18.65
N THR A 195 7.55 -5.44 19.17
CA THR A 195 6.33 -5.93 18.52
C THR A 195 6.11 -5.25 17.18
N GLY A 196 6.27 -3.94 17.11
CA GLY A 196 6.14 -3.17 15.88
C GLY A 196 7.22 -3.51 14.84
N ASP A 197 8.47 -3.67 15.28
CA ASP A 197 9.58 -4.01 14.38
C ASP A 197 9.44 -5.41 13.76
N ALA A 198 8.77 -6.34 14.44
CA ALA A 198 8.42 -7.65 13.89
C ALA A 198 7.44 -7.57 12.71
N ALA A 199 6.67 -6.48 12.57
CA ALA A 199 5.76 -6.29 11.46
C ALA A 199 6.46 -6.33 10.09
N ILE A 200 7.62 -5.67 9.97
CA ILE A 200 8.34 -5.52 8.70
C ILE A 200 8.73 -6.88 8.10
N PRO A 201 9.46 -7.76 8.79
CA PRO A 201 9.81 -9.07 8.22
C PRO A 201 8.58 -9.96 7.97
N VAL A 202 7.55 -9.90 8.81
CA VAL A 202 6.31 -10.67 8.59
C VAL A 202 5.59 -10.20 7.34
N MET A 203 5.46 -8.88 7.12
CA MET A 203 4.87 -8.30 5.91
C MET A 203 5.62 -8.74 4.64
N LEU A 204 6.95 -8.79 4.68
CA LEU A 204 7.78 -9.24 3.55
C LEU A 204 7.66 -10.74 3.29
N LEU A 205 7.60 -11.57 4.34
CA LEU A 205 7.33 -13.01 4.20
C LEU A 205 5.95 -13.23 3.58
N MET A 206 4.92 -12.53 4.06
CA MET A 206 3.58 -12.58 3.49
C MET A 206 3.56 -12.19 2.02
N LEU A 207 4.28 -11.11 1.64
CA LEU A 207 4.42 -10.71 0.24
C LEU A 207 4.98 -11.86 -0.62
N GLY A 208 6.03 -12.52 -0.15
CA GLY A 208 6.63 -13.66 -0.83
C GLY A 208 5.67 -14.84 -0.97
N ILE A 209 4.97 -15.22 0.11
CA ILE A 209 3.98 -16.31 0.11
C ILE A 209 2.82 -15.97 -0.85
N GLN A 210 2.33 -14.73 -0.85
CA GLN A 210 1.28 -14.28 -1.77
C GLN A 210 1.72 -14.40 -3.23
N LEU A 211 2.97 -14.02 -3.54
CA LEU A 211 3.54 -14.19 -4.89
C LEU A 211 3.64 -15.67 -5.29
N ALA A 212 4.01 -16.55 -4.36
CA ALA A 212 4.09 -18.00 -4.61
C ALA A 212 2.72 -18.61 -4.92
N ASN A 213 1.67 -18.12 -4.27
CA ASN A 213 0.29 -18.59 -4.40
C ASN A 213 -0.47 -17.88 -5.53
N SER A 214 0.10 -16.83 -6.13
CA SER A 214 -0.51 -16.12 -7.26
C SER A 214 -0.42 -16.98 -8.53
N SER A 215 -1.56 -17.34 -9.10
CA SER A 215 -1.63 -17.94 -10.42
C SER A 215 -1.59 -16.83 -11.46
N GLY A 216 -0.49 -16.73 -12.22
CA GLY A 216 -0.46 -15.92 -13.43
C GLY A 216 -1.42 -16.51 -14.45
N GLY A 217 -2.63 -15.99 -14.54
CA GLY A 217 -3.62 -16.42 -15.53
C GLY A 217 -3.22 -16.01 -16.95
N SER A 218 -3.97 -16.50 -17.93
CA SER A 218 -3.78 -16.28 -19.38
C SER A 218 -3.89 -14.81 -19.85
N THR A 219 -3.98 -13.85 -18.95
CA THR A 219 -4.41 -12.46 -19.18
C THR A 219 -3.37 -11.40 -18.86
N VAL A 220 -2.07 -11.76 -18.84
CA VAL A 220 -0.97 -10.80 -18.57
C VAL A 220 -1.02 -9.58 -19.49
N THR A 221 -1.30 -9.78 -20.78
CA THR A 221 -1.40 -8.67 -21.75
C THR A 221 -2.58 -7.73 -21.45
N ARG A 222 -3.67 -8.27 -20.92
CA ARG A 222 -4.85 -7.47 -20.59
C ARG A 222 -4.64 -6.60 -19.35
N THR A 223 -3.79 -7.03 -18.43
CA THR A 223 -3.45 -6.23 -17.24
C THR A 223 -2.39 -5.16 -17.52
N ALA A 224 -1.80 -5.14 -18.72
CA ALA A 224 -0.75 -4.19 -19.08
C ALA A 224 -1.17 -2.71 -18.93
N PRO A 225 -2.38 -2.27 -19.32
CA PRO A 225 -2.78 -0.87 -19.12
C PRO A 225 -2.89 -0.48 -17.64
N ALA A 226 -3.49 -1.33 -16.79
CA ALA A 226 -3.54 -1.09 -15.34
C ALA A 226 -2.14 -1.05 -14.73
N SER A 227 -1.27 -1.99 -15.16
CA SER A 227 0.12 -2.04 -14.72
C SER A 227 0.90 -0.79 -15.14
N ALA A 228 0.70 -0.30 -16.36
CA ALA A 228 1.31 0.93 -16.86
C ALA A 228 0.81 2.16 -16.08
N LEU A 229 -0.49 2.28 -15.83
CA LEU A 229 -1.05 3.33 -14.98
C LEU A 229 -0.40 3.31 -13.60
N LYS A 230 -0.29 2.12 -12.99
CA LYS A 230 0.23 1.97 -11.64
C LYS A 230 1.72 2.24 -11.53
N LEU A 231 2.53 1.75 -12.45
CA LEU A 231 3.98 1.81 -12.33
C LEU A 231 4.63 3.01 -13.01
N LEU A 232 3.96 3.60 -14.01
CA LEU A 232 4.52 4.70 -14.80
C LEU A 232 3.77 6.02 -14.59
N VAL A 233 2.44 6.00 -14.61
CA VAL A 233 1.62 7.22 -14.52
C VAL A 233 1.43 7.65 -13.07
N ALA A 234 1.19 6.71 -12.14
CA ALA A 234 0.97 7.01 -10.74
C ALA A 234 2.16 7.77 -10.08
N PRO A 235 3.45 7.41 -10.31
CA PRO A 235 4.57 8.19 -9.79
C PRO A 235 4.58 9.64 -10.30
N VAL A 236 4.26 9.87 -11.57
CA VAL A 236 4.22 11.21 -12.17
C VAL A 236 3.09 12.04 -11.55
N LEU A 237 1.88 11.46 -11.44
CA LEU A 237 0.76 12.10 -10.77
C LEU A 237 1.10 12.41 -9.30
N ALA A 238 1.76 11.48 -8.60
CA ALA A 238 2.16 11.65 -7.21
C ALA A 238 3.13 12.83 -7.03
N VAL A 239 4.09 13.02 -7.93
CA VAL A 239 4.97 14.20 -7.92
C VAL A 239 4.16 15.49 -8.09
N GLY A 240 3.24 15.53 -9.05
CA GLY A 240 2.36 16.68 -9.27
C GLY A 240 1.51 17.00 -8.03
N VAL A 241 0.93 15.98 -7.40
CA VAL A 241 0.15 16.12 -6.17
C VAL A 241 1.04 16.60 -5.02
N ALA A 242 2.22 15.98 -4.82
CA ALA A 242 3.15 16.38 -3.75
C ALA A 242 3.52 17.86 -3.84
N LEU A 243 3.85 18.33 -5.05
CA LEU A 243 4.14 19.74 -5.31
C LEU A 243 2.91 20.62 -5.04
N GLY A 244 1.74 20.21 -5.49
CA GLY A 244 0.48 20.95 -5.33
C GLY A 244 0.04 21.12 -3.88
N VAL A 245 0.28 20.13 -3.00
CA VAL A 245 -0.05 20.21 -1.58
C VAL A 245 1.14 20.68 -0.73
N GLY A 246 2.29 20.97 -1.32
CA GLY A 246 3.48 21.44 -0.63
C GLY A 246 4.18 20.38 0.24
N LEU A 247 4.15 19.12 -0.20
CA LEU A 247 4.95 18.03 0.39
C LEU A 247 6.35 18.06 -0.22
N THR A 248 7.36 18.27 0.61
CA THR A 248 8.78 18.38 0.19
C THR A 248 9.68 17.53 1.08
N GLY A 249 10.96 17.42 0.70
CA GLY A 249 11.97 16.68 1.45
C GLY A 249 11.62 15.19 1.58
N THR A 250 12.05 14.57 2.67
CA THR A 250 11.85 13.11 2.86
C THR A 250 10.38 12.71 2.87
N VAL A 251 9.48 13.50 3.47
CA VAL A 251 8.05 13.19 3.52
C VAL A 251 7.44 13.18 2.12
N GLY A 252 7.77 14.20 1.28
CA GLY A 252 7.32 14.23 -0.11
C GLY A 252 7.85 13.07 -0.94
N ARG A 253 9.13 12.73 -0.77
CA ARG A 253 9.77 11.58 -1.45
C ARG A 253 9.12 10.26 -1.07
N VAL A 254 8.84 10.04 0.20
CA VAL A 254 8.15 8.83 0.68
C VAL A 254 6.71 8.80 0.19
N PHE A 255 6.00 9.93 0.16
CA PHE A 255 4.67 10.00 -0.44
C PHE A 255 4.68 9.53 -1.89
N VAL A 256 5.61 10.04 -2.71
CA VAL A 256 5.75 9.60 -4.11
C VAL A 256 6.10 8.12 -4.20
N LEU A 257 7.01 7.63 -3.34
CA LEU A 257 7.38 6.22 -3.30
C LEU A 257 6.17 5.33 -2.97
N GLU A 258 5.38 5.69 -1.96
CA GLU A 258 4.19 4.93 -1.56
C GLU A 258 3.11 4.91 -2.66
N CYS A 259 2.90 6.03 -3.34
CA CYS A 259 2.01 6.11 -4.49
C CYS A 259 2.47 5.20 -5.65
N ALA A 260 3.78 5.03 -5.82
CA ALA A 260 4.39 4.22 -6.87
C ALA A 260 4.49 2.73 -6.56
N MET A 261 4.12 2.30 -5.33
CA MET A 261 4.10 0.88 -4.98
C MET A 261 3.20 0.09 -5.92
N PRO A 262 3.48 -1.21 -6.17
CA PRO A 262 2.63 -2.06 -7.01
C PRO A 262 1.21 -2.17 -6.45
N ALA A 263 0.32 -2.78 -7.19
CA ALA A 263 -1.07 -2.96 -6.78
C ALA A 263 -1.17 -3.68 -5.42
N ALA A 264 -2.06 -3.20 -4.57
CA ALA A 264 -2.33 -3.80 -3.27
C ALA A 264 -3.04 -5.15 -3.40
N VAL A 265 -2.94 -5.99 -2.37
CA VAL A 265 -3.66 -7.28 -2.30
C VAL A 265 -5.12 -7.08 -1.86
N THR A 266 -5.39 -6.08 -1.03
CA THR A 266 -6.74 -5.79 -0.52
C THR A 266 -7.81 -5.63 -1.62
N PRO A 267 -7.56 -5.01 -2.79
CA PRO A 267 -8.47 -5.05 -3.93
C PRO A 267 -8.97 -6.44 -4.33
N LEU A 268 -8.15 -7.48 -4.20
CA LEU A 268 -8.58 -8.86 -4.48
C LEU A 268 -9.68 -9.29 -3.49
N MET A 269 -9.46 -9.04 -2.20
CA MET A 269 -10.46 -9.33 -1.16
C MET A 269 -11.75 -8.55 -1.39
N LEU A 270 -11.65 -7.26 -1.72
CA LEU A 270 -12.83 -6.43 -2.02
C LEU A 270 -13.58 -6.95 -3.24
N THR A 271 -12.86 -7.37 -4.27
CA THR A 271 -13.48 -7.93 -5.50
C THR A 271 -14.17 -9.26 -5.22
N ILE A 272 -13.60 -10.12 -4.39
CA ILE A 272 -14.21 -11.41 -4.01
C ILE A 272 -15.44 -11.19 -3.09
N GLU A 273 -15.32 -10.29 -2.12
CA GLU A 273 -16.37 -10.08 -1.11
C GLU A 273 -17.55 -9.27 -1.65
N PHE A 274 -17.28 -8.25 -2.49
CA PHE A 274 -18.26 -7.28 -2.97
C PHE A 274 -18.47 -7.29 -4.47
N GLY A 275 -17.53 -7.87 -5.25
CA GLY A 275 -17.68 -8.00 -6.69
C GLY A 275 -18.76 -9.00 -7.05
N LYS A 276 -19.46 -8.74 -8.15
CA LYS A 276 -20.35 -9.75 -8.72
C LYS A 276 -19.55 -10.99 -9.10
N ARG A 277 -20.07 -12.17 -8.77
CA ARG A 277 -19.58 -13.46 -9.29
C ARG A 277 -20.00 -13.63 -10.76
N VAL A 278 -19.77 -12.60 -11.56
CA VAL A 278 -20.08 -12.58 -12.99
C VAL A 278 -18.76 -12.41 -13.73
N GLU A 279 -18.55 -13.23 -14.71
CA GLU A 279 -17.47 -13.06 -15.66
C GLU A 279 -17.72 -11.79 -16.49
N GLY A 280 -16.66 -11.06 -16.84
CA GLY A 280 -16.76 -9.95 -17.79
C GLY A 280 -17.25 -10.44 -19.16
N ALA A 281 -17.54 -9.50 -20.07
CA ALA A 281 -18.09 -9.82 -21.42
C ALA A 281 -17.27 -10.85 -22.21
N ASP A 282 -16.00 -11.03 -21.87
CA ASP A 282 -15.04 -11.97 -22.47
C ASP A 282 -14.69 -13.17 -21.56
N GLY A 283 -15.50 -13.49 -20.56
CA GLY A 283 -15.32 -14.66 -19.69
C GLY A 283 -14.21 -14.50 -18.65
N LEU A 284 -13.68 -13.26 -18.43
CA LEU A 284 -12.64 -13.01 -17.43
C LEU A 284 -13.27 -12.68 -16.07
N ALA A 285 -12.91 -13.45 -15.05
CA ALA A 285 -13.28 -13.12 -13.69
C ALA A 285 -12.47 -11.91 -13.18
N ALA A 286 -13.15 -10.95 -12.51
CA ALA A 286 -12.50 -9.77 -11.96
C ALA A 286 -11.40 -10.12 -10.94
N ALA A 287 -11.58 -11.20 -10.17
CA ALA A 287 -10.58 -11.70 -9.22
C ALA A 287 -9.29 -12.17 -9.93
N ASP A 288 -9.40 -12.84 -11.08
CA ASP A 288 -8.24 -13.27 -11.88
C ASP A 288 -7.50 -12.06 -12.46
N TYR A 289 -8.24 -11.04 -12.90
CA TYR A 289 -7.67 -9.77 -13.35
C TYR A 289 -6.85 -9.10 -12.23
N VAL A 290 -7.43 -8.96 -11.03
CA VAL A 290 -6.76 -8.37 -9.86
C VAL A 290 -5.52 -9.17 -9.48
N SER A 291 -5.64 -10.49 -9.36
CA SER A 291 -4.52 -11.38 -8.98
C SER A 291 -3.36 -11.28 -9.97
N THR A 292 -3.66 -11.31 -11.28
CA THR A 292 -2.65 -11.16 -12.34
C THR A 292 -1.99 -9.77 -12.30
N THR A 293 -2.78 -8.71 -12.09
CA THR A 293 -2.23 -7.34 -11.99
C THR A 293 -1.31 -7.18 -10.78
N ILE A 294 -1.66 -7.75 -9.64
CA ILE A 294 -0.81 -7.76 -8.44
C ILE A 294 0.53 -8.43 -8.76
N LEU A 295 0.51 -9.62 -9.36
CA LEU A 295 1.72 -10.35 -9.72
C LEU A 295 2.61 -9.56 -10.68
N VAL A 296 2.03 -9.09 -11.79
CA VAL A 296 2.76 -8.35 -12.84
C VAL A 296 3.36 -7.06 -12.28
N THR A 297 2.55 -6.27 -11.56
CA THR A 297 3.04 -5.00 -11.00
C THR A 297 4.09 -5.22 -9.92
N THR A 298 3.96 -6.25 -9.08
CA THR A 298 4.95 -6.55 -8.04
C THR A 298 6.30 -6.96 -8.64
N LEU A 299 6.31 -7.83 -9.64
CA LEU A 299 7.55 -8.23 -10.30
C LEU A 299 8.19 -7.06 -11.07
N ALA A 300 7.41 -6.30 -11.83
CA ALA A 300 7.91 -5.16 -12.59
C ALA A 300 8.38 -4.01 -11.66
N SER A 301 7.79 -3.89 -10.48
CA SER A 301 8.17 -2.86 -9.49
C SER A 301 9.59 -3.00 -8.98
N LEU A 302 10.21 -4.17 -9.04
CA LEU A 302 11.60 -4.36 -8.67
C LEU A 302 12.53 -3.45 -9.48
N VAL A 303 12.21 -3.24 -10.75
CA VAL A 303 12.98 -2.34 -11.64
C VAL A 303 12.53 -0.89 -11.46
N THR A 304 11.22 -0.62 -11.51
CA THR A 304 10.70 0.75 -11.48
C THR A 304 10.96 1.43 -10.14
N LEU A 305 10.78 0.75 -9.01
CA LEU A 305 11.04 1.31 -7.68
C LEU A 305 12.53 1.51 -7.42
N THR A 306 13.40 0.62 -7.94
CA THR A 306 14.85 0.83 -7.84
C THR A 306 15.26 2.13 -8.52
N GLY A 307 14.78 2.37 -9.75
CA GLY A 307 15.04 3.60 -10.47
C GLY A 307 14.44 4.83 -9.77
N LEU A 308 13.20 4.71 -9.30
CA LEU A 308 12.52 5.79 -8.59
C LEU A 308 13.24 6.17 -7.28
N ILE A 309 13.64 5.19 -6.45
CA ILE A 309 14.37 5.45 -5.22
C ILE A 309 15.70 6.17 -5.52
N ALA A 310 16.41 5.74 -6.57
CA ALA A 310 17.64 6.40 -6.98
C ALA A 310 17.41 7.87 -7.34
N LEU A 311 16.35 8.19 -8.08
CA LEU A 311 15.98 9.57 -8.44
C LEU A 311 15.58 10.40 -7.21
N LEU A 312 14.78 9.81 -6.30
CA LEU A 312 14.33 10.47 -5.08
C LEU A 312 15.50 10.74 -4.11
N GLN A 313 16.41 9.78 -3.95
CA GLN A 313 17.60 9.95 -3.08
C GLN A 313 18.63 10.90 -3.68
N ALA A 314 18.72 10.98 -5.00
CA ALA A 314 19.58 11.96 -5.68
C ALA A 314 19.03 13.40 -5.58
N GLY A 315 17.79 13.60 -5.09
CA GLY A 315 17.17 14.92 -5.03
C GLY A 315 16.79 15.50 -6.40
N LEU A 316 16.66 14.63 -7.41
CA LEU A 316 16.24 15.03 -8.75
C LEU A 316 14.72 15.20 -8.83
N VAL A 317 14.00 14.67 -7.86
CA VAL A 317 12.54 14.78 -7.69
C VAL A 317 12.27 15.10 -6.21
N LEU A 318 11.69 16.26 -5.89
CA LEU A 318 11.37 16.75 -4.53
C LEU A 318 12.60 16.95 -3.64
#